data_d955c65bfcf382786245b9ecfce21f11
#
_entry.id   d955c65bfcf382786245b9ecfce21f11
#
_cell.length_a   1.000
_cell.length_b   1.000
_cell.length_c   1.000
_cell.angle_alpha   90.00
_cell.angle_beta   90.00
_cell.angle_gamma   90.00
#
_symmetry.space_group_name_H-M   'P 1'
#
loop_
_entity.id
_entity.type
_entity.pdbx_description
1 polymer ?
#
loop_
_entity_poly.entity_id
_entity_poly.type
_entity_poly.pdbx_seq_one_letter_code
_entity_poly.pdbx_strand_id
1 'polypeptide(L)'
;MSNETELIVAGLAWGLVGLWCAALCLMVLTARTRRVLGALDTSANRTASSKNLPTVTLIVPARNEADCIERCVRSLLAQDYPALHVVAVNDRSEDGTGEILQRLAVEFPTRFTAVDIDQLPSGWFGKPYALHRAVESTASDLVCFTDADCQFQTPSLVRLAVEELLARRLGLLTVTPRFVMPSLRERVTVPCCTEALLLWFQPRLVNNPKHPTAYANGAFILARRGELARIGGWRAVRREVSEDLKLARLAKSQGVALGMIESGGLLETRSYTRAIDSWNGWTRIFHGGLTAGQLGATLARMTAMFLLPFVAVLGMTTTGLVTGDWSQLKSAAGLGLAVAVGLRIAADVGTCRLLGNSLVPALLAPLGRLFVMGTLVRALFAKLGLAQLSWRGAVFSAGRMIHPPVLRGPAHSHATPATVGSVLPAAVSQRSA
;
A
#
# COMPACT_ATOMS: atom_id res chain seq x y z
N MET A 1 26.70 -5.86 39.45
CA MET A 1 25.86 -7.00 39.00
C MET A 1 26.50 -8.28 39.56
N SER A 2 25.72 -9.29 39.91
CA SER A 2 26.30 -10.61 40.25
C SER A 2 26.89 -11.26 38.98
N ASN A 3 27.88 -12.15 39.15
CA ASN A 3 28.49 -12.87 38.00
C ASN A 3 27.41 -13.63 37.15
N GLU A 4 26.38 -14.16 37.81
CA GLU A 4 25.28 -14.84 37.13
C GLU A 4 24.48 -13.88 36.23
N THR A 5 24.19 -12.67 36.73
CA THR A 5 23.46 -11.65 35.94
C THR A 5 24.28 -11.21 34.72
N GLU A 6 25.60 -11.06 34.86
CA GLU A 6 26.48 -10.74 33.71
C GLU A 6 26.50 -11.84 32.67
N LEU A 7 26.56 -13.10 33.07
CA LEU A 7 26.51 -14.24 32.16
C LEU A 7 25.17 -14.33 31.42
N ILE A 8 24.05 -14.09 32.11
CA ILE A 8 22.73 -14.06 31.47
C ILE A 8 22.63 -12.94 30.42
N VAL A 9 23.03 -11.71 30.78
CA VAL A 9 22.99 -10.58 29.89
C VAL A 9 23.92 -10.77 28.68
N ALA A 10 25.11 -11.32 28.91
CA ALA A 10 26.02 -11.67 27.82
C ALA A 10 25.43 -12.74 26.91
N GLY A 11 24.81 -13.78 27.45
CA GLY A 11 24.11 -14.84 26.71
C GLY A 11 22.99 -14.27 25.81
N LEU A 12 22.17 -13.36 26.35
CA LEU A 12 21.11 -12.67 25.59
C LEU A 12 21.68 -11.78 24.47
N ALA A 13 22.76 -11.04 24.75
CA ALA A 13 23.40 -10.19 23.75
C ALA A 13 23.97 -11.00 22.58
N TRP A 14 24.67 -12.10 22.85
CA TRP A 14 25.21 -12.97 21.81
C TRP A 14 24.13 -13.79 21.09
N GLY A 15 23.04 -14.17 21.80
CA GLY A 15 21.84 -14.74 21.19
C GLY A 15 21.23 -13.79 20.15
N LEU A 16 21.20 -12.48 20.45
CA LEU A 16 20.72 -11.45 19.52
C LEU A 16 21.64 -11.35 18.27
N VAL A 17 22.98 -11.48 18.44
CA VAL A 17 23.92 -11.55 17.31
C VAL A 17 23.58 -12.75 16.42
N GLY A 18 23.35 -13.93 16.99
CA GLY A 18 22.92 -15.12 16.25
C GLY A 18 21.64 -14.90 15.46
N LEU A 19 20.64 -14.25 16.07
CA LEU A 19 19.38 -13.89 15.40
C LEU A 19 19.60 -12.93 14.23
N TRP A 20 20.49 -11.94 14.36
CA TRP A 20 20.83 -11.02 13.26
C TRP A 20 21.60 -11.70 12.12
N CYS A 21 22.53 -12.61 12.45
CA CYS A 21 23.23 -13.41 11.44
C CYS A 21 22.22 -14.27 10.66
N ALA A 22 21.28 -14.94 11.33
CA ALA A 22 20.22 -15.71 10.70
C ALA A 22 19.31 -14.82 9.82
N ALA A 23 18.94 -13.62 10.29
CA ALA A 23 18.14 -12.67 9.55
C ALA A 23 18.86 -12.19 8.28
N LEU A 24 20.15 -11.85 8.35
CA LEU A 24 20.97 -11.47 7.21
C LEU A 24 21.10 -12.61 6.18
N CYS A 25 21.37 -13.84 6.63
CA CYS A 25 21.37 -15.02 5.76
C CYS A 25 20.02 -15.17 5.05
N LEU A 26 18.90 -15.05 5.78
CA LEU A 26 17.57 -15.14 5.21
C LEU A 26 17.31 -14.00 4.19
N MET A 27 17.76 -12.78 4.46
CA MET A 27 17.67 -11.65 3.52
C MET A 27 18.42 -11.96 2.23
N VAL A 28 19.67 -12.45 2.30
CA VAL A 28 20.47 -12.81 1.12
C VAL A 28 19.78 -13.94 0.31
N LEU A 29 19.31 -14.99 0.99
CA LEU A 29 18.58 -16.09 0.35
C LEU A 29 17.30 -15.60 -0.32
N THR A 30 16.54 -14.73 0.36
CA THR A 30 15.31 -14.14 -0.20
C THR A 30 15.63 -13.25 -1.40
N ALA A 31 16.69 -12.43 -1.34
CA ALA A 31 17.11 -11.58 -2.45
C ALA A 31 17.52 -12.41 -3.69
N ARG A 32 18.15 -13.58 -3.49
CA ARG A 32 18.53 -14.49 -4.59
C ARG A 32 17.35 -15.25 -5.20
N THR A 33 16.29 -15.49 -4.43
CA THR A 33 15.10 -16.25 -4.83
C THR A 33 13.90 -15.36 -5.15
N ARG A 34 14.04 -14.04 -5.06
CA ARG A 34 12.96 -13.10 -5.38
C ARG A 34 12.57 -13.21 -6.84
N ARG A 35 11.27 -13.22 -7.09
CA ARG A 35 10.72 -13.19 -8.44
C ARG A 35 10.50 -11.75 -8.85
N VAL A 36 11.07 -11.38 -9.99
CA VAL A 36 10.92 -10.05 -10.59
C VAL A 36 10.27 -10.20 -11.94
N LEU A 37 9.27 -9.40 -12.23
CA LEU A 37 8.55 -9.42 -13.49
C LEU A 37 9.51 -9.09 -14.64
N GLY A 38 9.47 -9.87 -15.72
CA GLY A 38 10.36 -9.69 -16.87
C GLY A 38 11.79 -10.23 -16.69
N ALA A 39 12.17 -10.71 -15.49
CA ALA A 39 13.50 -11.33 -15.27
C ALA A 39 13.55 -12.80 -15.68
N LEU A 40 12.43 -13.43 -15.93
CA LEU A 40 12.37 -14.76 -16.53
C LEU A 40 12.78 -14.62 -18.00
N ASP A 41 13.82 -15.34 -18.35
CA ASP A 41 14.48 -15.35 -19.65
C ASP A 41 13.46 -15.29 -20.81
N THR A 42 13.41 -14.14 -21.45
CA THR A 42 12.46 -13.83 -22.52
C THR A 42 12.80 -14.54 -23.83
N SER A 43 13.86 -15.37 -23.82
CA SER A 43 14.37 -16.02 -25.05
C SER A 43 13.67 -17.35 -25.40
N ALA A 44 13.09 -18.06 -24.43
CA ALA A 44 12.64 -19.44 -24.66
C ALA A 44 11.15 -19.62 -25.00
N ASN A 45 10.25 -18.64 -24.77
CA ASN A 45 8.81 -18.83 -25.00
C ASN A 45 8.04 -17.60 -25.49
N ARG A 46 8.64 -16.74 -26.32
CA ARG A 46 7.95 -15.63 -27.00
C ARG A 46 6.98 -16.06 -28.11
N THR A 47 6.60 -17.31 -28.17
CA THR A 47 5.68 -17.86 -29.18
C THR A 47 4.28 -18.16 -28.64
N ALA A 48 3.82 -17.49 -27.59
CA ALA A 48 2.37 -17.39 -27.43
C ALA A 48 1.86 -16.57 -28.61
N SER A 49 1.38 -17.29 -29.63
CA SER A 49 0.79 -16.73 -30.85
C SER A 49 -0.13 -15.58 -30.47
N SER A 50 0.08 -14.40 -31.04
CA SER A 50 -0.72 -13.18 -30.81
C SER A 50 -2.21 -13.36 -31.09
N LYS A 51 -2.62 -14.52 -31.57
CA LYS A 51 -3.98 -14.81 -32.03
C LYS A 51 -5.00 -15.13 -30.96
N ASN A 52 -4.61 -15.44 -29.69
CA ASN A 52 -5.54 -15.83 -28.61
C ASN A 52 -5.17 -15.26 -27.23
N LEU A 53 -4.70 -14.02 -27.17
CA LEU A 53 -4.49 -13.36 -25.88
C LEU A 53 -5.84 -13.02 -25.25
N PRO A 54 -6.04 -13.24 -23.93
CA PRO A 54 -7.27 -12.87 -23.24
C PRO A 54 -7.49 -11.36 -23.27
N THR A 55 -8.75 -10.95 -23.31
CA THR A 55 -9.10 -9.53 -23.19
C THR A 55 -8.81 -9.03 -21.79
N VAL A 56 -8.30 -7.77 -21.65
CA VAL A 56 -7.94 -7.15 -20.37
C VAL A 56 -8.63 -5.83 -20.20
N THR A 57 -9.27 -5.61 -19.05
CA THR A 57 -9.67 -4.27 -18.62
C THR A 57 -8.81 -3.80 -17.45
N LEU A 58 -8.14 -2.66 -17.60
CA LEU A 58 -7.46 -1.95 -16.51
C LEU A 58 -8.45 -1.04 -15.83
N ILE A 59 -8.56 -1.12 -14.51
CA ILE A 59 -9.55 -0.40 -13.70
C ILE A 59 -8.84 0.49 -12.68
N VAL A 60 -9.16 1.79 -12.67
CA VAL A 60 -8.60 2.79 -11.76
C VAL A 60 -9.72 3.48 -10.98
N PRO A 61 -9.87 3.27 -9.68
CA PRO A 61 -10.73 4.08 -8.84
C PRO A 61 -10.02 5.39 -8.46
N ALA A 62 -10.68 6.52 -8.64
CA ALA A 62 -10.12 7.83 -8.32
C ALA A 62 -11.06 8.63 -7.41
N ARG A 63 -10.51 9.26 -6.37
CA ARG A 63 -11.21 10.23 -5.53
C ARG A 63 -10.25 11.30 -5.07
N ASN A 64 -10.42 12.52 -5.58
CA ASN A 64 -9.54 13.65 -5.31
C ASN A 64 -8.07 13.33 -5.66
N GLU A 65 -7.85 12.98 -6.92
CA GLU A 65 -6.56 12.53 -7.47
C GLU A 65 -6.14 13.39 -8.69
N ALA A 66 -6.62 14.64 -8.78
CA ALA A 66 -6.34 15.54 -9.91
C ALA A 66 -4.84 15.68 -10.21
N ASP A 67 -3.99 15.65 -9.18
CA ASP A 67 -2.52 15.80 -9.31
C ASP A 67 -1.84 14.63 -10.03
N CYS A 68 -2.46 13.44 -10.07
CA CYS A 68 -1.81 12.22 -10.56
C CYS A 68 -2.61 11.41 -11.58
N ILE A 69 -3.94 11.56 -11.62
CA ILE A 69 -4.82 10.67 -12.41
C ILE A 69 -4.52 10.71 -13.91
N GLU A 70 -4.23 11.88 -14.50
CA GLU A 70 -3.93 11.99 -15.93
C GLU A 70 -2.68 11.19 -16.28
N ARG A 71 -1.59 11.34 -15.50
CA ARG A 71 -0.35 10.61 -15.70
C ARG A 71 -0.56 9.11 -15.55
N CYS A 72 -1.35 8.67 -14.58
CA CYS A 72 -1.72 7.28 -14.38
C CYS A 72 -2.43 6.74 -15.63
N VAL A 73 -3.57 7.32 -16.03
CA VAL A 73 -4.37 6.85 -17.16
C VAL A 73 -3.58 6.85 -18.47
N ARG A 74 -2.79 7.88 -18.75
CA ARG A 74 -1.92 7.91 -19.96
C ARG A 74 -0.90 6.76 -19.95
N SER A 75 -0.34 6.40 -18.81
CA SER A 75 0.59 5.27 -18.71
C SER A 75 -0.10 3.92 -18.94
N LEU A 76 -1.39 3.80 -18.60
CA LEU A 76 -2.20 2.61 -18.89
C LEU A 76 -2.56 2.52 -20.36
N LEU A 77 -2.92 3.64 -20.98
CA LEU A 77 -3.24 3.70 -22.41
C LEU A 77 -2.01 3.46 -23.30
N ALA A 78 -0.80 3.71 -22.79
CA ALA A 78 0.46 3.45 -23.47
C ALA A 78 0.86 1.96 -23.46
N GLN A 79 0.09 1.07 -22.83
CA GLN A 79 0.42 -0.36 -22.80
C GLN A 79 0.26 -1.02 -24.17
N ASP A 80 1.28 -1.80 -24.56
CA ASP A 80 1.30 -2.62 -25.77
C ASP A 80 0.60 -3.96 -25.50
N TYR A 81 -0.73 -3.91 -25.51
CA TYR A 81 -1.57 -5.09 -25.37
C TYR A 81 -2.79 -4.96 -26.31
N PRO A 82 -2.99 -5.89 -27.27
CA PRO A 82 -3.91 -5.69 -28.39
C PRO A 82 -5.38 -5.57 -27.94
N ALA A 83 -5.79 -6.34 -26.94
CA ALA A 83 -7.18 -6.39 -26.47
C ALA A 83 -7.30 -5.74 -25.09
N LEU A 84 -6.89 -4.45 -24.98
CA LEU A 84 -6.87 -3.66 -23.76
C LEU A 84 -7.91 -2.56 -23.77
N HIS A 85 -8.67 -2.45 -22.69
CA HIS A 85 -9.53 -1.31 -22.41
C HIS A 85 -9.23 -0.75 -21.00
N VAL A 86 -9.33 0.56 -20.83
CA VAL A 86 -9.10 1.24 -19.56
C VAL A 86 -10.42 1.83 -19.05
N VAL A 87 -10.74 1.58 -17.80
CA VAL A 87 -11.91 2.16 -17.11
C VAL A 87 -11.43 2.91 -15.88
N ALA A 88 -11.66 4.22 -15.82
CA ALA A 88 -11.45 4.99 -14.61
C ALA A 88 -12.78 5.36 -13.97
N VAL A 89 -12.87 5.23 -12.65
CA VAL A 89 -14.09 5.51 -11.89
C VAL A 89 -13.86 6.70 -10.99
N ASN A 90 -14.57 7.79 -11.26
CA ASN A 90 -14.61 8.97 -10.40
C ASN A 90 -15.54 8.74 -9.21
N ASP A 91 -14.99 8.52 -8.03
CA ASP A 91 -15.76 8.31 -6.80
C ASP A 91 -16.04 9.64 -6.11
N ARG A 92 -16.94 10.46 -6.67
CA ARG A 92 -17.41 11.71 -6.04
C ARG A 92 -16.26 12.67 -5.72
N SER A 93 -15.36 12.90 -6.67
CA SER A 93 -14.26 13.87 -6.52
C SER A 93 -14.78 15.31 -6.55
N GLU A 94 -14.05 16.21 -5.86
CA GLU A 94 -14.37 17.63 -5.70
C GLU A 94 -13.20 18.53 -6.16
N ASP A 95 -12.18 17.98 -6.83
CA ASP A 95 -10.88 18.62 -7.11
C ASP A 95 -10.49 18.70 -8.61
N GLY A 96 -11.42 18.50 -9.52
CA GLY A 96 -11.11 18.49 -10.96
C GLY A 96 -10.73 17.11 -11.52
N THR A 97 -10.70 16.05 -10.70
CA THR A 97 -10.46 14.67 -11.17
C THR A 97 -11.47 14.26 -12.24
N GLY A 98 -12.76 14.58 -12.05
CA GLY A 98 -13.84 14.25 -12.99
C GLY A 98 -13.63 14.89 -14.35
N GLU A 99 -13.31 16.19 -14.41
CA GLU A 99 -13.06 16.95 -15.64
C GLU A 99 -11.88 16.38 -16.43
N ILE A 100 -10.80 15.97 -15.73
CA ILE A 100 -9.65 15.31 -16.34
C ILE A 100 -10.06 13.99 -17.00
N LEU A 101 -10.83 13.17 -16.30
CA LEU A 101 -11.28 11.87 -16.81
C LEU A 101 -12.22 12.03 -18.02
N GLN A 102 -13.14 12.99 -17.98
CA GLN A 102 -14.04 13.27 -19.12
C GLN A 102 -13.26 13.76 -20.34
N ARG A 103 -12.27 14.64 -20.16
CA ARG A 103 -11.38 15.08 -21.24
C ARG A 103 -10.64 13.89 -21.88
N LEU A 104 -10.09 12.98 -21.07
CA LEU A 104 -9.41 11.78 -21.56
C LEU A 104 -10.37 10.83 -22.29
N ALA A 105 -11.64 10.75 -21.87
CA ALA A 105 -12.65 9.94 -22.56
C ALA A 105 -12.96 10.47 -23.97
N VAL A 106 -12.96 11.78 -24.14
CA VAL A 106 -13.08 12.41 -25.47
C VAL A 106 -11.83 12.16 -26.31
N GLU A 107 -10.64 12.21 -25.71
CA GLU A 107 -9.35 12.00 -26.41
C GLU A 107 -9.17 10.53 -26.86
N PHE A 108 -9.65 9.56 -26.09
CA PHE A 108 -9.46 8.11 -26.33
C PHE A 108 -10.77 7.32 -26.35
N PRO A 109 -11.75 7.66 -27.23
CA PRO A 109 -13.13 7.16 -27.13
C PRO A 109 -13.28 5.64 -27.29
N THR A 110 -12.33 4.96 -27.94
CA THR A 110 -12.38 3.51 -28.19
C THR A 110 -11.62 2.69 -27.13
N ARG A 111 -10.71 3.31 -26.39
CA ARG A 111 -9.79 2.62 -25.47
C ARG A 111 -9.99 3.01 -24.00
N PHE A 112 -10.76 4.05 -23.72
CA PHE A 112 -10.95 4.57 -22.39
C PHE A 112 -12.43 4.88 -22.11
N THR A 113 -12.87 4.55 -20.91
CA THR A 113 -14.20 4.90 -20.38
C THR A 113 -14.05 5.56 -19.02
N ALA A 114 -14.63 6.74 -18.85
CA ALA A 114 -14.82 7.38 -17.54
C ALA A 114 -16.21 7.02 -17.02
N VAL A 115 -16.26 6.60 -15.75
CA VAL A 115 -17.49 6.28 -15.04
C VAL A 115 -17.59 7.17 -13.81
N ASP A 116 -18.69 7.91 -13.69
CA ASP A 116 -18.95 8.74 -12.51
C ASP A 116 -19.86 8.00 -11.50
N ILE A 117 -19.54 8.16 -10.21
CA ILE A 117 -20.37 7.72 -9.09
C ILE A 117 -20.90 8.96 -8.39
N ASP A 118 -22.21 9.17 -8.41
CA ASP A 118 -22.86 10.28 -7.74
C ASP A 118 -23.14 9.96 -6.27
N GLN A 119 -23.56 8.74 -6.00
CA GLN A 119 -23.96 8.30 -4.66
C GLN A 119 -23.32 6.98 -4.25
N LEU A 120 -22.89 6.92 -2.99
CA LEU A 120 -22.37 5.69 -2.39
C LEU A 120 -23.52 4.95 -1.69
N PRO A 121 -23.87 3.73 -2.11
CA PRO A 121 -24.89 2.94 -1.45
C PRO A 121 -24.53 2.64 0.01
N SER A 122 -25.55 2.59 0.87
CA SER A 122 -25.35 2.22 2.27
C SER A 122 -24.63 0.88 2.40
N GLY A 123 -23.67 0.82 3.29
CA GLY A 123 -22.89 -0.38 3.58
C GLY A 123 -21.74 -0.67 2.63
N TRP A 124 -21.38 0.27 1.76
CA TRP A 124 -20.20 0.21 0.92
C TRP A 124 -19.14 1.24 1.33
N PHE A 125 -17.86 0.91 1.11
CA PHE A 125 -16.79 1.90 1.03
C PHE A 125 -16.61 2.37 -0.41
N GLY A 126 -16.08 3.59 -0.59
CA GLY A 126 -15.96 4.19 -1.92
C GLY A 126 -15.15 3.35 -2.89
N LYS A 127 -13.90 3.02 -2.51
CA LYS A 127 -13.00 2.27 -3.41
C LYS A 127 -13.55 0.89 -3.78
N PRO A 128 -14.00 0.02 -2.86
CA PRO A 128 -14.64 -1.24 -3.23
C PRO A 128 -15.88 -1.07 -4.11
N TYR A 129 -16.68 -0.03 -3.90
CA TYR A 129 -17.84 0.24 -4.75
C TYR A 129 -17.44 0.68 -6.16
N ALA A 130 -16.47 1.57 -6.27
CA ALA A 130 -15.93 2.01 -7.57
C ALA A 130 -15.38 0.83 -8.39
N LEU A 131 -14.60 -0.05 -7.73
CA LEU A 131 -14.06 -1.25 -8.35
C LEU A 131 -15.16 -2.25 -8.75
N HIS A 132 -16.18 -2.40 -7.93
CA HIS A 132 -17.35 -3.25 -8.24
C HIS A 132 -18.09 -2.73 -9.46
N ARG A 133 -18.43 -1.44 -9.52
CA ARG A 133 -19.11 -0.82 -10.65
C ARG A 133 -18.33 -0.96 -11.95
N ALA A 134 -17.01 -0.78 -11.91
CA ALA A 134 -16.16 -0.97 -13.09
C ALA A 134 -16.14 -2.42 -13.59
N VAL A 135 -16.13 -3.40 -12.69
CA VAL A 135 -16.18 -4.82 -13.07
C VAL A 135 -17.54 -5.16 -13.71
N GLU A 136 -18.63 -4.57 -13.24
CA GLU A 136 -19.97 -4.77 -13.83
C GLU A 136 -20.11 -4.15 -15.22
N SER A 137 -19.38 -3.06 -15.49
CA SER A 137 -19.42 -2.37 -16.79
C SER A 137 -18.55 -3.00 -17.87
N THR A 138 -17.80 -4.08 -17.57
CA THR A 138 -16.88 -4.73 -18.52
C THR A 138 -17.15 -6.23 -18.64
N ALA A 139 -16.78 -6.81 -19.79
CA ALA A 139 -16.94 -8.24 -20.08
C ALA A 139 -15.61 -8.96 -20.37
N SER A 140 -14.46 -8.32 -20.10
CA SER A 140 -13.13 -8.87 -20.38
C SER A 140 -12.83 -10.16 -19.59
N ASP A 141 -11.96 -11.01 -20.13
CA ASP A 141 -11.53 -12.28 -19.51
C ASP A 141 -10.73 -12.03 -18.22
N LEU A 142 -9.89 -10.98 -18.26
CA LEU A 142 -9.05 -10.56 -17.17
C LEU A 142 -9.41 -9.12 -16.76
N VAL A 143 -9.38 -8.86 -15.45
CA VAL A 143 -9.52 -7.53 -14.88
C VAL A 143 -8.27 -7.20 -14.08
N CYS A 144 -7.72 -6.02 -14.31
CA CYS A 144 -6.54 -5.53 -13.60
C CYS A 144 -6.91 -4.25 -12.84
N PHE A 145 -6.66 -4.22 -11.55
CA PHE A 145 -6.91 -3.09 -10.68
C PHE A 145 -5.61 -2.38 -10.35
N THR A 146 -5.61 -1.05 -10.38
CA THR A 146 -4.46 -0.22 -10.02
C THR A 146 -4.92 1.06 -9.33
N ASP A 147 -4.09 1.58 -8.41
CA ASP A 147 -4.39 2.84 -7.74
C ASP A 147 -4.05 4.06 -8.64
N ALA A 148 -4.71 5.18 -8.41
CA ALA A 148 -4.57 6.40 -9.23
C ALA A 148 -3.18 7.06 -9.12
N ASP A 149 -2.43 6.78 -8.04
CA ASP A 149 -1.06 7.27 -7.80
C ASP A 149 0.02 6.37 -8.43
N CYS A 150 -0.39 5.34 -9.18
CA CYS A 150 0.51 4.41 -9.87
C CYS A 150 0.87 4.90 -11.27
N GLN A 151 2.07 4.53 -11.71
CA GLN A 151 2.56 4.79 -13.05
C GLN A 151 3.22 3.55 -13.64
N PHE A 152 2.80 3.13 -14.82
CA PHE A 152 3.37 2.03 -15.58
C PHE A 152 4.53 2.59 -16.40
N GLN A 153 5.75 2.14 -16.10
CA GLN A 153 7.00 2.70 -16.65
C GLN A 153 7.37 2.13 -18.01
N THR A 154 6.72 1.03 -18.43
CA THR A 154 6.99 0.36 -19.70
C THR A 154 5.69 -0.06 -20.38
N PRO A 155 5.62 -0.02 -21.71
CA PRO A 155 4.47 -0.52 -22.46
C PRO A 155 4.22 -2.03 -22.28
N SER A 156 5.20 -2.80 -21.85
CA SER A 156 5.13 -4.27 -21.75
C SER A 156 4.60 -4.79 -20.42
N LEU A 157 4.34 -3.96 -19.42
CA LEU A 157 3.98 -4.42 -18.07
C LEU A 157 2.75 -5.33 -18.07
N VAL A 158 1.67 -4.93 -18.74
CA VAL A 158 0.43 -5.73 -18.79
C VAL A 158 0.68 -7.07 -19.48
N ARG A 159 1.40 -7.08 -20.59
CA ARG A 159 1.75 -8.31 -21.32
C ARG A 159 2.53 -9.27 -20.42
N LEU A 160 3.59 -8.81 -19.77
CA LEU A 160 4.41 -9.60 -18.86
C LEU A 160 3.60 -10.15 -17.68
N ALA A 161 2.69 -9.35 -17.11
CA ALA A 161 1.83 -9.80 -16.02
C ALA A 161 0.81 -10.87 -16.49
N VAL A 162 0.26 -10.73 -17.67
CA VAL A 162 -0.64 -11.74 -18.26
C VAL A 162 0.12 -13.04 -18.54
N GLU A 163 1.30 -12.96 -19.14
CA GLU A 163 2.16 -14.13 -19.40
C GLU A 163 2.50 -14.87 -18.09
N GLU A 164 2.89 -14.15 -17.03
CA GLU A 164 3.16 -14.73 -15.70
C GLU A 164 1.92 -15.41 -15.10
N LEU A 165 0.74 -14.75 -15.18
CA LEU A 165 -0.51 -15.30 -14.69
C LEU A 165 -0.89 -16.59 -15.42
N LEU A 166 -0.73 -16.61 -16.76
CA LEU A 166 -1.05 -17.78 -17.59
C LEU A 166 -0.06 -18.92 -17.38
N ALA A 167 1.24 -18.64 -17.41
CA ALA A 167 2.31 -19.63 -17.25
C ALA A 167 2.22 -20.37 -15.92
N ARG A 168 1.87 -19.65 -14.85
CA ARG A 168 1.69 -20.23 -13.50
C ARG A 168 0.27 -20.68 -13.21
N ARG A 169 -0.64 -20.58 -14.16
CA ARG A 169 -2.07 -20.95 -14.02
C ARG A 169 -2.70 -20.27 -12.79
N LEU A 170 -2.35 -19.00 -12.55
CA LEU A 170 -2.90 -18.24 -11.43
C LEU A 170 -4.33 -17.78 -11.71
N GLY A 171 -5.12 -17.70 -10.64
CA GLY A 171 -6.41 -17.02 -10.67
C GLY A 171 -6.28 -15.53 -10.33
N LEU A 172 -5.25 -15.18 -9.52
CA LEU A 172 -4.98 -13.83 -9.09
C LEU A 172 -3.47 -13.61 -8.98
N LEU A 173 -2.97 -12.53 -9.59
CA LEU A 173 -1.57 -12.09 -9.51
C LEU A 173 -1.51 -10.67 -8.96
N THR A 174 -0.69 -10.45 -7.93
CA THR A 174 -0.34 -9.11 -7.46
C THR A 174 1.10 -8.79 -7.83
N VAL A 175 1.31 -7.57 -8.35
CA VAL A 175 2.65 -7.04 -8.64
C VAL A 175 2.93 -5.91 -7.65
N THR A 176 4.02 -6.05 -6.89
CA THR A 176 4.41 -5.01 -5.92
C THR A 176 5.17 -3.90 -6.63
N PRO A 177 4.78 -2.64 -6.43
CA PRO A 177 5.41 -1.50 -7.09
C PRO A 177 6.78 -1.17 -6.47
N ARG A 178 7.60 -0.42 -7.22
CA ARG A 178 8.70 0.35 -6.67
C ARG A 178 8.14 1.66 -6.09
N PHE A 179 8.48 1.97 -4.84
CA PHE A 179 8.15 3.26 -4.25
C PHE A 179 9.09 4.35 -4.74
N VAL A 180 8.53 5.42 -5.31
CA VAL A 180 9.27 6.64 -5.62
C VAL A 180 9.43 7.44 -4.34
N MET A 181 10.66 7.66 -3.91
CA MET A 181 11.04 8.27 -2.63
C MET A 181 11.93 9.50 -2.84
N PRO A 182 11.41 10.64 -3.35
CA PRO A 182 12.22 11.81 -3.65
C PRO A 182 12.77 12.51 -2.40
N SER A 183 12.02 12.52 -1.29
CA SER A 183 12.45 13.16 -0.05
C SER A 183 13.26 12.23 0.86
N LEU A 184 14.17 12.81 1.67
CA LEU A 184 14.92 12.07 2.68
C LEU A 184 13.99 11.35 3.67
N ARG A 185 12.89 11.99 4.07
CA ARG A 185 11.88 11.39 4.94
C ARG A 185 11.32 10.09 4.35
N GLU A 186 10.92 10.11 3.08
CA GLU A 186 10.39 8.91 2.40
C GLU A 186 11.44 7.80 2.33
N ARG A 187 12.69 8.14 1.98
CA ARG A 187 13.83 7.18 1.93
C ARG A 187 14.15 6.56 3.28
N VAL A 188 13.84 7.23 4.38
CA VAL A 188 14.05 6.74 5.75
C VAL A 188 12.85 5.90 6.23
N THR A 189 11.61 6.37 6.00
CA THR A 189 10.43 5.76 6.62
C THR A 189 9.86 4.60 5.79
N VAL A 190 9.77 4.73 4.47
CA VAL A 190 9.12 3.73 3.60
C VAL A 190 9.80 2.35 3.66
N PRO A 191 11.14 2.23 3.57
CA PRO A 191 11.80 0.93 3.71
C PRO A 191 11.53 0.27 5.06
N CYS A 192 11.54 1.04 6.16
CA CYS A 192 11.24 0.52 7.50
C CYS A 192 9.79 0.02 7.63
N CYS A 193 8.83 0.74 7.04
CA CYS A 193 7.43 0.31 7.02
C CYS A 193 7.24 -0.96 6.17
N THR A 194 7.88 -1.03 5.01
CA THR A 194 7.85 -2.19 4.12
C THR A 194 8.48 -3.41 4.80
N GLU A 195 9.60 -3.24 5.50
CA GLU A 195 10.24 -4.30 6.30
C GLU A 195 9.26 -4.88 7.33
N ALA A 196 8.52 -4.02 8.06
CA ALA A 196 7.52 -4.46 9.04
C ALA A 196 6.38 -5.28 8.41
N LEU A 197 5.96 -4.96 7.18
CA LEU A 197 4.98 -5.77 6.44
C LEU A 197 5.55 -7.10 5.97
N LEU A 198 6.78 -7.11 5.47
CA LEU A 198 7.45 -8.31 4.93
C LEU A 198 7.70 -9.37 6.01
N LEU A 199 7.71 -9.01 7.30
CA LEU A 199 7.74 -9.98 8.40
C LEU A 199 6.54 -10.95 8.34
N TRP A 200 5.38 -10.47 7.90
CA TRP A 200 4.12 -11.22 7.87
C TRP A 200 3.72 -11.69 6.48
N PHE A 201 4.13 -10.96 5.45
CA PHE A 201 3.72 -11.19 4.06
C PHE A 201 4.91 -11.53 3.15
N GLN A 202 5.70 -12.54 3.57
CA GLN A 202 6.85 -12.99 2.79
C GLN A 202 6.40 -13.56 1.43
N PRO A 203 7.00 -13.12 0.31
CA PRO A 203 6.61 -13.59 -1.03
C PRO A 203 6.61 -15.10 -1.18
N ARG A 204 7.59 -15.81 -0.57
CA ARG A 204 7.66 -17.28 -0.59
C ARG A 204 6.43 -17.95 0.05
N LEU A 205 5.88 -17.35 1.13
CA LEU A 205 4.70 -17.88 1.84
C LEU A 205 3.42 -17.53 1.08
N VAL A 206 3.35 -16.32 0.53
CA VAL A 206 2.22 -15.90 -0.32
C VAL A 206 2.11 -16.80 -1.54
N ASN A 207 3.24 -17.09 -2.20
CA ASN A 207 3.31 -17.93 -3.39
C ASN A 207 3.15 -19.44 -3.11
N ASN A 208 3.18 -19.88 -1.87
CA ASN A 208 2.96 -21.28 -1.51
C ASN A 208 1.44 -21.53 -1.38
N PRO A 209 0.82 -22.34 -2.25
CA PRO A 209 -0.63 -22.58 -2.21
C PRO A 209 -1.08 -23.28 -0.93
N LYS A 210 -0.19 -24.02 -0.26
CA LYS A 210 -0.49 -24.75 0.99
C LYS A 210 -0.38 -23.87 2.24
N HIS A 211 0.22 -22.67 2.14
CA HIS A 211 0.41 -21.78 3.30
C HIS A 211 -0.71 -20.74 3.39
N PRO A 212 -1.28 -20.44 4.57
CA PRO A 212 -2.41 -19.53 4.70
C PRO A 212 -2.09 -18.05 4.45
N THR A 213 -0.81 -17.67 4.42
CA THR A 213 -0.41 -16.28 4.17
C THR A 213 -0.87 -15.81 2.80
N ALA A 214 -1.64 -14.73 2.77
CA ALA A 214 -2.16 -14.11 1.56
C ALA A 214 -1.86 -12.61 1.58
N TYR A 215 -1.49 -12.06 0.43
CA TYR A 215 -1.24 -10.64 0.25
C TYR A 215 -1.58 -10.23 -1.18
N ALA A 216 -2.23 -9.09 -1.32
CA ALA A 216 -2.32 -8.36 -2.57
C ALA A 216 -2.09 -6.87 -2.29
N ASN A 217 -1.60 -6.14 -3.27
CA ASN A 217 -1.34 -4.72 -3.21
C ASN A 217 -2.22 -4.01 -4.24
N GLY A 218 -3.01 -3.04 -3.78
CA GLY A 218 -3.93 -2.27 -4.62
C GLY A 218 -3.27 -1.57 -5.82
N ALA A 219 -1.94 -1.36 -5.77
CA ALA A 219 -1.19 -0.82 -6.90
C ALA A 219 -1.26 -1.69 -8.17
N PHE A 220 -1.40 -3.03 -8.02
CA PHE A 220 -1.61 -3.91 -9.16
C PHE A 220 -2.17 -5.27 -8.73
N ILE A 221 -3.39 -5.57 -9.15
CA ILE A 221 -4.04 -6.86 -8.96
C ILE A 221 -4.63 -7.29 -10.30
N LEU A 222 -4.05 -8.29 -10.94
CA LEU A 222 -4.58 -8.93 -12.14
C LEU A 222 -5.33 -10.19 -11.76
N ALA A 223 -6.59 -10.31 -12.13
CA ALA A 223 -7.45 -11.44 -11.78
C ALA A 223 -8.19 -12.01 -13.00
N ARG A 224 -8.36 -13.35 -13.04
CA ARG A 224 -9.33 -13.97 -13.93
C ARG A 224 -10.73 -13.58 -13.47
N ARG A 225 -11.53 -13.02 -14.37
CA ARG A 225 -12.89 -12.55 -14.05
C ARG A 225 -13.73 -13.64 -13.38
N GLY A 226 -13.68 -14.86 -13.90
CA GLY A 226 -14.41 -16.00 -13.34
C GLY A 226 -13.98 -16.33 -11.90
N GLU A 227 -12.67 -16.28 -11.61
CA GLU A 227 -12.14 -16.53 -10.28
C GLU A 227 -12.50 -15.40 -9.31
N LEU A 228 -12.46 -14.14 -9.78
CA LEU A 228 -12.92 -13.00 -9.00
C LEU A 228 -14.40 -13.11 -8.64
N ALA A 229 -15.24 -13.49 -9.60
CA ALA A 229 -16.68 -13.70 -9.38
C ALA A 229 -16.92 -14.85 -8.39
N ARG A 230 -16.18 -15.96 -8.51
CA ARG A 230 -16.28 -17.13 -7.62
C ARG A 230 -16.06 -16.79 -6.15
N ILE A 231 -15.12 -15.87 -5.85
CA ILE A 231 -14.87 -15.43 -4.47
C ILE A 231 -15.79 -14.28 -4.01
N GLY A 232 -16.79 -13.91 -4.80
CA GLY A 232 -17.76 -12.84 -4.50
C GLY A 232 -17.27 -11.42 -4.82
N GLY A 233 -16.11 -11.28 -5.47
CA GLY A 233 -15.56 -10.03 -5.95
C GLY A 233 -15.46 -8.93 -4.90
N TRP A 234 -15.55 -7.69 -5.34
CA TRP A 234 -15.49 -6.52 -4.44
C TRP A 234 -16.69 -6.42 -3.50
N ARG A 235 -17.80 -7.06 -3.83
CA ARG A 235 -18.98 -7.11 -2.96
C ARG A 235 -18.70 -7.86 -1.66
N ALA A 236 -17.88 -8.91 -1.69
CA ALA A 236 -17.51 -9.68 -0.50
C ALA A 236 -16.65 -8.88 0.49
N VAL A 237 -15.94 -7.85 -0.01
CA VAL A 237 -15.05 -6.99 0.78
C VAL A 237 -15.54 -5.55 0.89
N ARG A 238 -16.80 -5.28 0.63
CA ARG A 238 -17.39 -3.93 0.50
C ARG A 238 -17.22 -3.01 1.70
N ARG A 239 -16.98 -3.57 2.90
CA ARG A 239 -16.82 -2.86 4.18
C ARG A 239 -15.41 -2.96 4.75
N GLU A 240 -14.46 -3.39 3.96
CA GLU A 240 -13.08 -3.59 4.43
C GLU A 240 -12.22 -2.37 4.12
N VAL A 241 -11.38 -1.98 5.07
CA VAL A 241 -10.44 -0.84 4.94
C VAL A 241 -9.24 -1.22 4.06
N SER A 242 -8.82 -2.49 4.13
CA SER A 242 -7.77 -3.08 3.32
C SER A 242 -8.42 -4.17 2.45
N GLU A 243 -9.19 -3.70 1.47
CA GLU A 243 -10.01 -4.51 0.57
C GLU A 243 -9.18 -5.48 -0.27
N ASP A 244 -8.00 -5.03 -0.70
CA ASP A 244 -7.01 -5.79 -1.48
C ASP A 244 -6.48 -7.00 -0.71
N LEU A 245 -6.04 -6.78 0.52
CA LEU A 245 -5.56 -7.85 1.40
C LEU A 245 -6.69 -8.83 1.78
N LYS A 246 -7.89 -8.32 2.03
CA LYS A 246 -9.03 -9.17 2.33
C LYS A 246 -9.44 -10.00 1.13
N LEU A 247 -9.42 -9.43 -0.07
CA LEU A 247 -9.67 -10.14 -1.32
C LEU A 247 -8.66 -11.27 -1.52
N ALA A 248 -7.35 -10.99 -1.30
CA ALA A 248 -6.31 -12.02 -1.37
C ALA A 248 -6.54 -13.17 -0.37
N ARG A 249 -6.95 -12.85 0.86
CA ARG A 249 -7.29 -13.86 1.88
C ARG A 249 -8.49 -14.72 1.45
N LEU A 250 -9.54 -14.10 0.92
CA LEU A 250 -10.70 -14.83 0.36
C LEU A 250 -10.28 -15.72 -0.81
N ALA A 251 -9.50 -15.20 -1.75
CA ALA A 251 -8.99 -15.96 -2.87
C ALA A 251 -8.28 -17.23 -2.38
N LYS A 252 -7.34 -17.07 -1.46
CA LYS A 252 -6.54 -18.19 -0.96
C LYS A 252 -7.35 -19.19 -0.13
N SER A 253 -8.27 -18.72 0.73
CA SER A 253 -9.13 -19.59 1.54
C SER A 253 -10.11 -20.42 0.70
N GLN A 254 -10.46 -19.94 -0.50
CA GLN A 254 -11.32 -20.65 -1.45
C GLN A 254 -10.52 -21.41 -2.54
N GLY A 255 -9.20 -21.56 -2.36
CA GLY A 255 -8.36 -22.34 -3.25
C GLY A 255 -8.06 -21.68 -4.59
N VAL A 256 -8.23 -20.36 -4.72
CA VAL A 256 -7.76 -19.59 -5.89
C VAL A 256 -6.24 -19.49 -5.83
N ALA A 257 -5.57 -19.88 -6.92
CA ALA A 257 -4.12 -19.79 -7.02
C ALA A 257 -3.69 -18.31 -7.03
N LEU A 258 -3.02 -17.90 -5.96
CA LEU A 258 -2.53 -16.53 -5.75
C LEU A 258 -1.03 -16.45 -6.02
N GLY A 259 -0.60 -15.49 -6.84
CA GLY A 259 0.79 -15.16 -7.10
C GLY A 259 1.15 -13.76 -6.63
N MET A 260 2.37 -13.60 -6.12
CA MET A 260 3.00 -12.32 -5.78
C MET A 260 4.36 -12.22 -6.46
N ILE A 261 4.62 -11.10 -7.13
CA ILE A 261 5.87 -10.84 -7.86
C ILE A 261 6.24 -9.36 -7.73
N GLU A 262 7.54 -9.05 -7.75
CA GLU A 262 8.01 -7.66 -7.75
C GLU A 262 8.00 -7.08 -9.17
N SER A 263 7.69 -5.79 -9.29
CA SER A 263 7.68 -5.12 -10.60
C SER A 263 9.06 -4.93 -11.23
N GLY A 264 10.14 -4.98 -10.44
CA GLY A 264 11.49 -4.65 -10.94
C GLY A 264 11.64 -3.20 -11.41
N GLY A 265 10.75 -2.30 -10.99
CA GLY A 265 10.73 -0.91 -11.42
C GLY A 265 9.83 -0.65 -12.64
N LEU A 266 9.17 -1.66 -13.20
CA LEU A 266 8.21 -1.50 -14.30
C LEU A 266 6.90 -0.83 -13.85
N LEU A 267 6.60 -0.89 -12.54
CA LEU A 267 5.47 -0.23 -11.88
C LEU A 267 6.01 0.64 -10.76
N GLU A 268 5.61 1.89 -10.72
CA GLU A 268 5.96 2.84 -9.66
C GLU A 268 4.72 3.41 -8.98
N THR A 269 4.86 3.77 -7.71
CA THR A 269 3.85 4.51 -6.94
C THR A 269 4.52 5.53 -6.03
N ARG A 270 3.83 6.62 -5.77
CA ARG A 270 4.19 7.63 -4.78
C ARG A 270 2.98 7.96 -3.93
N SER A 271 2.80 7.22 -2.85
CA SER A 271 1.55 7.25 -2.09
C SER A 271 1.36 8.47 -1.18
N TYR A 272 2.42 9.03 -0.58
CA TYR A 272 2.28 10.07 0.46
C TYR A 272 3.33 11.16 0.33
N THR A 273 2.92 12.36 -0.04
CA THR A 273 3.81 13.52 -0.19
C THR A 273 4.01 14.29 1.12
N ARG A 274 3.01 14.31 2.02
CA ARG A 274 3.07 14.99 3.32
C ARG A 274 3.36 13.99 4.45
N ALA A 275 4.06 14.45 5.51
CA ALA A 275 4.41 13.61 6.65
C ALA A 275 3.18 13.04 7.38
N ILE A 276 2.15 13.88 7.56
CA ILE A 276 0.92 13.48 8.25
C ILE A 276 0.13 12.43 7.46
N ASP A 277 0.12 12.53 6.13
CA ASP A 277 -0.56 11.58 5.26
C ASP A 277 0.17 10.23 5.27
N SER A 278 1.52 10.26 5.29
CA SER A 278 2.35 9.08 5.48
C SER A 278 2.07 8.39 6.83
N TRP A 279 2.00 9.16 7.93
CA TRP A 279 1.67 8.65 9.26
C TRP A 279 0.29 7.99 9.30
N ASN A 280 -0.73 8.68 8.80
CA ASN A 280 -2.10 8.17 8.78
C ASN A 280 -2.25 6.97 7.84
N GLY A 281 -1.62 7.03 6.66
CA GLY A 281 -1.65 5.96 5.67
C GLY A 281 -1.00 4.67 6.17
N TRP A 282 0.21 4.73 6.72
CA TRP A 282 0.88 3.56 7.27
C TRP A 282 0.16 3.01 8.50
N THR A 283 -0.36 3.88 9.37
CA THR A 283 -1.21 3.45 10.50
C THR A 283 -2.42 2.66 9.99
N ARG A 284 -3.08 3.14 8.93
CA ARG A 284 -4.22 2.45 8.30
C ARG A 284 -3.81 1.11 7.70
N ILE A 285 -2.68 1.06 6.98
CA ILE A 285 -2.16 -0.17 6.37
C ILE A 285 -1.89 -1.22 7.45
N PHE A 286 -1.19 -0.87 8.53
CA PHE A 286 -0.93 -1.79 9.64
C PHE A 286 -2.21 -2.21 10.36
N HIS A 287 -3.13 -1.28 10.62
CA HIS A 287 -4.42 -1.58 11.24
C HIS A 287 -5.24 -2.55 10.39
N GLY A 288 -5.37 -2.33 9.08
CA GLY A 288 -6.12 -3.21 8.17
C GLY A 288 -5.42 -4.56 7.92
N GLY A 289 -4.08 -4.53 7.83
CA GLY A 289 -3.27 -5.69 7.45
C GLY A 289 -3.02 -6.69 8.58
N LEU A 290 -2.82 -6.20 9.81
CA LEU A 290 -2.35 -7.02 10.94
C LEU A 290 -3.41 -7.18 12.03
N THR A 291 -3.40 -8.33 12.70
CA THR A 291 -4.17 -8.56 13.92
C THR A 291 -3.54 -7.82 15.12
N ALA A 292 -4.29 -7.64 16.22
CA ALA A 292 -3.75 -7.04 17.44
C ALA A 292 -2.52 -7.81 17.97
N GLY A 293 -2.58 -9.16 17.95
CA GLY A 293 -1.45 -10.01 18.33
C GLY A 293 -0.23 -9.81 17.44
N GLN A 294 -0.42 -9.69 16.11
CA GLN A 294 0.68 -9.41 15.17
C GLN A 294 1.27 -8.02 15.37
N LEU A 295 0.44 -6.99 15.63
CA LEU A 295 0.92 -5.64 15.95
C LEU A 295 1.76 -5.66 17.25
N GLY A 296 1.27 -6.30 18.32
CA GLY A 296 1.99 -6.46 19.58
C GLY A 296 3.31 -7.23 19.42
N ALA A 297 3.29 -8.35 18.69
CA ALA A 297 4.49 -9.13 18.41
C ALA A 297 5.52 -8.35 17.59
N THR A 298 5.09 -7.54 16.62
CA THR A 298 5.97 -6.68 15.83
C THR A 298 6.61 -5.61 16.71
N LEU A 299 5.82 -4.95 17.56
CA LEU A 299 6.33 -3.97 18.53
C LEU A 299 7.34 -4.58 19.50
N ALA A 300 7.00 -5.72 20.12
CA ALA A 300 7.90 -6.42 21.04
C ALA A 300 9.22 -6.79 20.35
N ARG A 301 9.14 -7.34 19.14
CA ARG A 301 10.32 -7.68 18.34
C ARG A 301 11.17 -6.46 17.99
N MET A 302 10.56 -5.35 17.54
CA MET A 302 11.28 -4.11 17.24
C MET A 302 11.93 -3.52 18.50
N THR A 303 11.24 -3.58 19.66
CA THR A 303 11.80 -3.14 20.94
C THR A 303 13.01 -3.99 21.32
N ALA A 304 12.88 -5.31 21.32
CA ALA A 304 13.93 -6.23 21.75
C ALA A 304 15.13 -6.27 20.81
N MET A 305 14.88 -6.31 19.48
CA MET A 305 15.95 -6.49 18.48
C MET A 305 16.59 -5.18 18.04
N PHE A 306 15.96 -4.06 18.24
CA PHE A 306 16.44 -2.77 17.76
C PHE A 306 16.54 -1.74 18.89
N LEU A 307 15.41 -1.36 19.54
CA LEU A 307 15.40 -0.19 20.44
C LEU A 307 16.28 -0.41 21.67
N LEU A 308 16.12 -1.51 22.38
CA LEU A 308 16.88 -1.80 23.60
C LEU A 308 18.40 -1.91 23.33
N PRO A 309 18.89 -2.68 22.34
CA PRO A 309 20.30 -2.75 22.02
C PRO A 309 20.89 -1.41 21.64
N PHE A 310 20.18 -0.63 20.82
CA PHE A 310 20.63 0.68 20.38
C PHE A 310 20.75 1.66 21.55
N VAL A 311 19.74 1.74 22.42
CA VAL A 311 19.75 2.60 23.63
C VAL A 311 20.84 2.17 24.60
N ALA A 312 21.02 0.85 24.80
CA ALA A 312 22.06 0.34 25.69
C ALA A 312 23.49 0.70 25.18
N VAL A 313 23.76 0.47 23.90
CA VAL A 313 25.07 0.84 23.28
C VAL A 313 25.31 2.33 23.33
N LEU A 314 24.28 3.15 23.04
CA LEU A 314 24.36 4.61 23.11
C LEU A 314 24.66 5.06 24.55
N GLY A 315 23.98 4.49 25.56
CA GLY A 315 24.23 4.80 26.96
C GLY A 315 25.64 4.43 27.40
N MET A 316 26.11 3.20 27.11
CA MET A 316 27.46 2.75 27.40
C MET A 316 28.52 3.64 26.75
N THR A 317 28.31 4.06 25.48
CA THR A 317 29.20 4.95 24.76
C THR A 317 29.24 6.33 25.39
N THR A 318 28.08 6.89 25.74
CA THR A 318 27.97 8.21 26.39
C THR A 318 28.67 8.19 27.76
N THR A 319 28.49 7.13 28.57
CA THR A 319 29.19 6.96 29.84
C THR A 319 30.68 6.93 29.63
N GLY A 320 31.19 6.13 28.67
CA GLY A 320 32.63 6.08 28.35
C GLY A 320 33.19 7.43 27.93
N LEU A 321 32.47 8.21 27.14
CA LEU A 321 32.89 9.54 26.71
C LEU A 321 32.94 10.57 27.86
N VAL A 322 31.98 10.49 28.80
CA VAL A 322 31.85 11.44 29.91
C VAL A 322 32.81 11.09 31.07
N THR A 323 32.92 9.83 31.42
CA THR A 323 33.68 9.38 32.61
C THR A 323 35.05 8.81 32.29
N GLY A 324 35.37 8.51 31.05
CA GLY A 324 36.54 7.75 30.64
C GLY A 324 36.47 6.26 30.92
N ASP A 325 35.35 5.78 31.53
CA ASP A 325 35.15 4.38 31.85
C ASP A 325 34.43 3.62 30.72
N TRP A 326 35.17 2.81 30.00
CA TRP A 326 34.69 1.96 28.89
C TRP A 326 34.44 0.50 29.30
N SER A 327 34.47 0.18 30.59
CA SER A 327 34.39 -1.19 31.11
C SER A 327 33.09 -1.88 30.66
N GLN A 328 31.96 -1.17 30.70
CA GLN A 328 30.67 -1.72 30.30
C GLN A 328 30.62 -2.08 28.79
N LEU A 329 31.14 -1.22 27.91
CA LEU A 329 31.19 -1.50 26.48
C LEU A 329 32.16 -2.62 26.13
N LYS A 330 33.25 -2.76 26.90
CA LYS A 330 34.28 -3.82 26.75
C LYS A 330 33.85 -5.15 27.36
N SER A 331 32.78 -5.17 28.16
CA SER A 331 32.23 -6.42 28.72
C SER A 331 31.72 -7.34 27.61
N ALA A 332 31.59 -8.63 27.88
CA ALA A 332 31.05 -9.58 26.92
C ALA A 332 29.62 -9.19 26.44
N ALA A 333 28.79 -8.66 27.34
CA ALA A 333 27.47 -8.14 27.01
C ALA A 333 27.52 -6.90 26.12
N GLY A 334 28.38 -5.92 26.48
CA GLY A 334 28.54 -4.69 25.71
C GLY A 334 29.05 -4.95 24.30
N LEU A 335 30.05 -5.82 24.14
CA LEU A 335 30.54 -6.25 22.82
C LEU A 335 29.47 -6.95 22.00
N GLY A 336 28.71 -7.88 22.60
CA GLY A 336 27.60 -8.56 21.93
C GLY A 336 26.53 -7.59 21.41
N LEU A 337 26.14 -6.61 22.24
CA LEU A 337 25.18 -5.56 21.82
C LEU A 337 25.74 -4.66 20.71
N ALA A 338 27.00 -4.25 20.81
CA ALA A 338 27.64 -3.44 19.77
C ALA A 338 27.73 -4.18 18.43
N VAL A 339 28.07 -5.48 18.43
CA VAL A 339 28.06 -6.33 17.25
C VAL A 339 26.66 -6.45 16.67
N ALA A 340 25.64 -6.68 17.52
CA ALA A 340 24.25 -6.76 17.06
C ALA A 340 23.77 -5.46 16.39
N VAL A 341 24.09 -4.31 16.97
CA VAL A 341 23.81 -2.99 16.37
C VAL A 341 24.58 -2.81 15.05
N GLY A 342 25.85 -3.22 14.98
CA GLY A 342 26.65 -3.19 13.76
C GLY A 342 26.06 -4.04 12.63
N LEU A 343 25.63 -5.27 12.93
CA LEU A 343 24.94 -6.16 11.97
C LEU A 343 23.63 -5.53 11.47
N ARG A 344 22.89 -4.86 12.35
CA ARG A 344 21.69 -4.15 11.96
C ARG A 344 21.98 -3.01 10.99
N ILE A 345 23.00 -2.18 11.29
CA ILE A 345 23.42 -1.09 10.41
C ILE A 345 23.88 -1.65 9.05
N ALA A 346 24.60 -2.77 9.05
CA ALA A 346 25.02 -3.43 7.82
C ALA A 346 23.81 -3.89 6.98
N ALA A 347 22.73 -4.38 7.63
CA ALA A 347 21.48 -4.72 6.95
C ALA A 347 20.80 -3.49 6.33
N ASP A 348 20.81 -2.34 7.02
CA ASP A 348 20.25 -1.10 6.51
C ASP A 348 21.04 -0.56 5.31
N VAL A 349 22.35 -0.62 5.37
CA VAL A 349 23.24 -0.28 4.25
C VAL A 349 22.98 -1.20 3.05
N GLY A 350 22.85 -2.51 3.29
CA GLY A 350 22.48 -3.49 2.26
C GLY A 350 21.14 -3.16 1.60
N THR A 351 20.12 -2.85 2.39
CA THR A 351 18.79 -2.46 1.91
C THR A 351 18.85 -1.18 1.07
N CYS A 352 19.56 -0.15 1.53
CA CYS A 352 19.75 1.09 0.78
C CYS A 352 20.41 0.84 -0.58
N ARG A 353 21.44 0.00 -0.63
CA ARG A 353 22.13 -0.36 -1.89
C ARG A 353 21.21 -1.13 -2.84
N LEU A 354 20.44 -2.08 -2.32
CA LEU A 354 19.47 -2.85 -3.11
C LEU A 354 18.37 -1.97 -3.72
N LEU A 355 17.99 -0.89 -3.02
CA LEU A 355 17.00 0.08 -3.49
C LEU A 355 17.60 1.20 -4.35
N GLY A 356 18.93 1.21 -4.59
CA GLY A 356 19.61 2.27 -5.33
C GLY A 356 19.65 3.62 -4.58
N ASN A 357 19.49 3.61 -3.25
CA ASN A 357 19.54 4.80 -2.40
C ASN A 357 20.97 5.16 -1.96
N SER A 358 21.19 6.43 -1.61
CA SER A 358 22.40 6.86 -0.89
C SER A 358 22.49 6.20 0.50
N LEU A 359 23.65 6.29 1.18
CA LEU A 359 23.83 5.70 2.51
C LEU A 359 23.20 6.52 3.65
N VAL A 360 22.88 7.79 3.41
CA VAL A 360 22.29 8.68 4.43
C VAL A 360 21.02 8.10 5.07
N PRO A 361 20.05 7.54 4.33
CA PRO A 361 18.90 6.89 4.93
C PRO A 361 19.25 5.71 5.86
N ALA A 362 20.34 4.98 5.61
CA ALA A 362 20.77 3.90 6.49
C ALA A 362 21.20 4.42 7.87
N LEU A 363 21.90 5.55 7.91
CA LEU A 363 22.29 6.19 9.17
C LEU A 363 21.08 6.74 9.95
N LEU A 364 20.03 7.17 9.23
CA LEU A 364 18.78 7.68 9.81
C LEU A 364 17.71 6.60 10.02
N ALA A 365 17.99 5.35 9.69
CA ALA A 365 17.05 4.23 9.85
C ALA A 365 16.54 4.07 11.30
N PRO A 366 17.28 4.39 12.38
CA PRO A 366 16.73 4.44 13.74
C PRO A 366 15.49 5.33 13.86
N LEU A 367 15.52 6.53 13.24
CA LEU A 367 14.35 7.45 13.23
C LEU A 367 13.18 6.86 12.43
N GLY A 368 13.48 6.20 11.31
CA GLY A 368 12.46 5.48 10.53
C GLY A 368 11.76 4.38 11.34
N ARG A 369 12.51 3.65 12.18
CA ARG A 369 11.93 2.63 13.06
C ARG A 369 11.10 3.20 14.19
N LEU A 370 11.49 4.32 14.77
CA LEU A 370 10.66 5.02 15.74
C LEU A 370 9.34 5.49 15.11
N PHE A 371 9.38 5.97 13.87
CA PHE A 371 8.18 6.28 13.10
C PHE A 371 7.28 5.05 12.92
N VAL A 372 7.84 3.89 12.52
CA VAL A 372 7.09 2.64 12.38
C VAL A 372 6.50 2.20 13.73
N MET A 373 7.27 2.23 14.81
CA MET A 373 6.79 1.86 16.15
C MET A 373 5.61 2.76 16.58
N GLY A 374 5.70 4.06 16.35
CA GLY A 374 4.60 4.98 16.62
C GLY A 374 3.33 4.67 15.82
N THR A 375 3.46 4.38 14.52
CA THR A 375 2.31 3.99 13.68
C THR A 375 1.71 2.64 14.09
N LEU A 376 2.53 1.66 14.49
CA LEU A 376 2.08 0.37 15.03
C LEU A 376 1.36 0.52 16.37
N VAL A 377 1.86 1.36 17.30
CA VAL A 377 1.20 1.66 18.58
C VAL A 377 -0.19 2.26 18.32
N ARG A 378 -0.26 3.26 17.44
CA ARG A 378 -1.55 3.88 17.08
C ARG A 378 -2.51 2.88 16.42
N ALA A 379 -2.00 2.02 15.54
CA ALA A 379 -2.78 0.96 14.91
C ALA A 379 -3.29 -0.06 15.93
N LEU A 380 -2.46 -0.45 16.92
CA LEU A 380 -2.83 -1.33 18.00
C LEU A 380 -3.91 -0.72 18.90
N PHE A 381 -3.76 0.54 19.30
CA PHE A 381 -4.76 1.26 20.10
C PHE A 381 -6.10 1.36 19.37
N ALA A 382 -6.07 1.62 18.06
CA ALA A 382 -7.28 1.61 17.25
C ALA A 382 -7.93 0.22 17.15
N LYS A 383 -7.13 -0.86 17.08
CA LYS A 383 -7.64 -2.25 17.12
C LYS A 383 -8.30 -2.61 18.44
N LEU A 384 -7.75 -2.09 19.56
CA LEU A 384 -8.27 -2.30 20.90
C LEU A 384 -9.46 -1.38 21.25
N GLY A 385 -9.85 -0.47 20.32
CA GLY A 385 -10.93 0.50 20.55
C GLY A 385 -10.52 1.72 21.39
N LEU A 386 -9.24 1.85 21.73
CA LEU A 386 -8.70 2.96 22.53
C LEU A 386 -8.38 4.22 21.72
N ALA A 387 -8.40 4.13 20.39
CA ALA A 387 -8.19 5.25 19.48
C ALA A 387 -9.11 5.14 18.26
N GLN A 388 -9.32 6.26 17.58
CA GLN A 388 -10.06 6.34 16.32
C GLN A 388 -9.09 6.61 15.17
N LEU A 389 -9.37 6.01 14.01
CA LEU A 389 -8.70 6.29 12.76
C LEU A 389 -9.70 6.94 11.81
N SER A 390 -9.31 8.05 11.18
CA SER A 390 -10.09 8.69 10.13
C SER A 390 -9.41 8.51 8.78
N TRP A 391 -10.20 8.19 7.74
CA TRP A 391 -9.71 8.07 6.38
C TRP A 391 -10.79 8.46 5.39
N ARG A 392 -10.49 9.46 4.53
CA ARG A 392 -11.43 9.96 3.49
C ARG A 392 -12.84 10.23 4.05
N GLY A 393 -12.91 10.81 5.25
CA GLY A 393 -14.16 11.16 5.92
C GLY A 393 -14.85 10.02 6.70
N ALA A 394 -14.39 8.79 6.59
CA ALA A 394 -14.86 7.68 7.43
C ALA A 394 -14.04 7.57 8.72
N VAL A 395 -14.69 7.22 9.83
CA VAL A 395 -14.06 7.02 11.14
C VAL A 395 -14.17 5.55 11.55
N PHE A 396 -13.06 4.98 12.00
CA PHE A 396 -12.92 3.58 12.39
C PHE A 396 -12.47 3.46 13.84
N SER A 397 -13.03 2.49 14.57
CA SER A 397 -12.56 2.05 15.88
C SER A 397 -12.84 0.57 16.06
N ALA A 398 -11.99 -0.13 16.81
CA ALA A 398 -12.09 -1.58 17.04
C ALA A 398 -12.24 -2.40 15.76
N GLY A 399 -11.64 -1.95 14.64
CA GLY A 399 -11.74 -2.60 13.34
C GLY A 399 -13.09 -2.45 12.63
N ARG A 400 -13.99 -1.61 13.15
CA ARG A 400 -15.31 -1.32 12.57
C ARG A 400 -15.41 0.15 12.19
N MET A 401 -16.18 0.45 11.12
CA MET A 401 -16.56 1.83 10.80
C MET A 401 -17.61 2.30 11.81
N ILE A 402 -17.33 3.42 12.50
CA ILE A 402 -18.26 4.02 13.48
C ILE A 402 -19.08 5.13 12.81
N HIS A 403 -18.47 5.91 11.93
CA HIS A 403 -19.15 6.94 11.17
C HIS A 403 -18.82 6.79 9.68
N PRO A 404 -19.87 6.70 8.82
CA PRO A 404 -19.66 6.77 7.37
C PRO A 404 -19.11 8.15 6.99
N PRO A 405 -18.50 8.30 5.79
CA PRO A 405 -18.07 9.60 5.30
C PRO A 405 -19.26 10.56 5.30
N VAL A 406 -19.10 11.71 5.96
CA VAL A 406 -20.11 12.78 5.87
C VAL A 406 -20.09 13.28 4.43
N LEU A 407 -21.17 13.02 3.69
CA LEU A 407 -21.41 13.64 2.40
C LEU A 407 -21.64 15.13 2.67
N ARG A 408 -20.67 16.02 2.41
CA ARG A 408 -20.98 17.42 2.23
C ARG A 408 -21.81 17.47 0.96
N GLY A 409 -23.09 17.83 1.09
CA GLY A 409 -23.91 18.21 -0.06
C GLY A 409 -23.21 19.32 -0.85
N PRO A 410 -23.54 19.50 -2.15
CA PRO A 410 -23.00 20.58 -2.93
C PRO A 410 -23.15 21.87 -2.12
N ALA A 411 -22.08 22.64 -1.99
CA ALA A 411 -22.13 23.94 -1.35
C ALA A 411 -23.17 24.76 -2.11
N HIS A 412 -24.33 24.95 -1.49
CA HIS A 412 -25.29 25.92 -2.01
C HIS A 412 -24.52 27.25 -2.05
N SER A 413 -24.21 27.71 -3.27
CA SER A 413 -23.80 29.07 -3.50
C SER A 413 -24.84 29.93 -2.81
N HIS A 414 -24.42 30.68 -1.79
CA HIS A 414 -25.22 31.76 -1.25
C HIS A 414 -25.47 32.78 -2.36
N ALA A 415 -26.52 32.55 -3.17
CA ALA A 415 -27.13 33.59 -3.96
C ALA A 415 -27.75 34.56 -2.94
N THR A 416 -27.12 35.72 -2.82
CA THR A 416 -27.68 36.88 -2.12
C THR A 416 -29.09 37.12 -2.62
N PRO A 417 -30.12 37.22 -1.77
CA PRO A 417 -31.46 37.50 -2.25
C PRO A 417 -31.45 38.90 -2.86
N ALA A 418 -31.75 38.94 -4.18
CA ALA A 418 -32.01 40.20 -4.85
C ALA A 418 -33.20 40.87 -4.15
N THR A 419 -33.00 42.08 -3.67
CA THR A 419 -34.02 43.00 -3.15
C THR A 419 -35.09 43.17 -4.22
N VAL A 420 -36.24 42.55 -4.02
CA VAL A 420 -37.46 42.82 -4.83
C VAL A 420 -37.97 44.18 -4.40
N GLY A 421 -37.74 45.18 -5.24
CA GLY A 421 -38.35 46.49 -5.13
C GLY A 421 -39.88 46.38 -5.23
N SER A 422 -40.57 46.84 -4.19
CA SER A 422 -42.02 46.94 -4.13
C SER A 422 -42.51 47.92 -5.24
N VAL A 423 -43.15 47.39 -6.29
CA VAL A 423 -43.98 48.19 -7.21
C VAL A 423 -45.42 48.01 -6.78
N LEU A 424 -45.99 49.10 -6.22
CA LEU A 424 -47.42 49.18 -5.90
C LEU A 424 -48.24 49.17 -7.22
N PRO A 425 -49.36 48.48 -7.33
CA PRO A 425 -50.26 48.60 -8.47
C PRO A 425 -51.14 49.83 -8.36
N ALA A 426 -51.14 50.63 -9.40
CA ALA A 426 -52.04 51.76 -9.59
C ALA A 426 -53.50 51.29 -9.70
N ALA A 427 -54.37 51.96 -8.99
CA ALA A 427 -55.84 51.76 -9.00
C ALA A 427 -56.42 52.11 -10.41
N VAL A 428 -57.17 51.18 -10.98
CA VAL A 428 -57.99 51.40 -12.14
C VAL A 428 -59.39 51.76 -11.64
N SER A 429 -59.78 53.02 -11.86
CA SER A 429 -61.10 53.57 -11.66
C SER A 429 -62.07 52.99 -12.73
N GLN A 430 -63.12 52.34 -12.31
CA GLN A 430 -64.31 52.13 -13.16
C GLN A 430 -65.07 53.45 -13.32
N ARG A 431 -65.36 53.77 -14.59
CA ARG A 431 -66.59 54.54 -14.94
C ARG A 431 -67.21 53.96 -16.20
N SER A 432 -68.48 53.63 -15.99
CA SER A 432 -69.52 53.22 -16.89
C SER A 432 -69.81 54.27 -18.01
N ALA A 433 -70.02 53.82 -19.19
CA ALA A 433 -71.13 54.10 -20.09
C ALA A 433 -71.07 53.17 -21.32
#